data_b404b3457e395151cfd29bc66b7913ff
#
_entry.id   b404b3457e395151cfd29bc66b7913ff
#
_cell.length_a   1.000
_cell.length_b   1.000
_cell.length_c   1.000
_cell.angle_alpha   90.00
_cell.angle_beta   90.00
_cell.angle_gamma   90.00
#
_symmetry.space_group_name_H-M   'P 1'
#
loop_
_entity.id
_entity.type
_entity.pdbx_description
1 polymer ?
#
loop_
_entity_poly.entity_id
_entity_poly.type
_entity_poly.pdbx_seq_one_letter_code
_entity_poly.pdbx_strand_id
1 'polypeptide(L)'
;MGGLKPEEQEPGSFNYYTVKERAPRYNAVETDYGTMYAAYRPAEEDSYYWRFAQFLFPCFTMIPTGVLGVQVLVRAWVPMDDEHMMFWSFAAPKTLSFGQGGGAPKQDSEKPVRVDPAGAFEYLPATSDWYGKWRITQNLRNDFLIDRDLQKRNEGTAGYTGIQGIHQQDQALTEAMGPILDRTRERLGTGDTMVIRTRRRLLNAAKALRDQGEVPYPVDHPEVYEQRSGGIVLKRDQNWLTATEHLRKAFVKHEELLAYR
;
A
#
# COMPACT_ATOMS: atom_id res chain seq x y z
N MET A 1 2.16 15.00 -2.34
CA MET A 1 3.56 15.31 -2.77
C MET A 1 3.66 16.70 -3.44
N GLY A 2 2.76 17.60 -3.12
CA GLY A 2 2.84 18.98 -3.59
C GLY A 2 4.07 19.66 -3.03
N GLY A 3 4.84 20.33 -3.90
CA GLY A 3 6.00 21.13 -3.49
C GLY A 3 7.35 20.43 -3.50
N LEU A 4 7.45 19.10 -3.51
CA LEU A 4 8.72 18.40 -3.65
C LEU A 4 9.29 18.56 -5.07
N LYS A 5 10.58 18.85 -5.16
CA LYS A 5 11.30 18.99 -6.42
C LYS A 5 12.28 17.83 -6.61
N PRO A 6 12.52 17.37 -7.85
CA PRO A 6 13.45 16.24 -8.10
C PRO A 6 14.87 16.49 -7.57
N GLU A 7 15.37 17.72 -7.74
CA GLU A 7 16.71 18.13 -7.30
C GLU A 7 16.91 18.14 -5.78
N GLU A 8 15.80 18.13 -5.02
CA GLU A 8 15.79 18.06 -3.55
C GLU A 8 15.74 16.62 -3.04
N GLN A 9 15.63 15.64 -3.94
CA GLN A 9 15.50 14.23 -3.59
C GLN A 9 16.81 13.49 -3.87
N GLU A 10 17.09 12.48 -3.06
CA GLU A 10 18.23 11.60 -3.29
C GLU A 10 18.07 10.86 -4.63
N PRO A 11 19.00 11.02 -5.59
CA PRO A 11 18.96 10.34 -6.87
C PRO A 11 18.83 8.81 -6.69
N GLY A 12 17.95 8.18 -7.49
CA GLY A 12 17.68 6.75 -7.37
C GLY A 12 16.66 6.37 -6.29
N SER A 13 16.26 7.31 -5.44
CA SER A 13 15.24 7.06 -4.42
C SER A 13 13.83 6.97 -5.01
N PHE A 14 12.92 6.34 -4.26
CA PHE A 14 11.49 6.34 -4.57
C PHE A 14 10.93 7.74 -4.83
N ASN A 15 11.26 8.69 -3.93
CA ASN A 15 10.77 10.06 -4.05
C ASN A 15 11.31 10.74 -5.31
N TYR A 16 12.58 10.55 -5.63
CA TYR A 16 13.21 11.10 -6.84
C TYR A 16 12.42 10.72 -8.09
N TYR A 17 12.19 9.43 -8.33
CA TYR A 17 11.47 8.99 -9.53
C TYR A 17 10.01 9.43 -9.54
N THR A 18 9.34 9.43 -8.38
CA THR A 18 7.92 9.81 -8.31
C THR A 18 7.68 11.31 -8.48
N VAL A 19 8.65 12.13 -8.13
CA VAL A 19 8.59 13.57 -8.32
C VAL A 19 9.01 13.96 -9.74
N LYS A 20 10.01 13.25 -10.30
CA LYS A 20 10.52 13.46 -11.67
C LYS A 20 9.45 13.17 -12.73
N GLU A 21 8.67 12.10 -12.54
CA GLU A 21 7.55 11.74 -13.41
C GLU A 21 6.33 11.38 -12.56
N ARG A 22 5.32 12.23 -12.57
CA ARG A 22 4.13 12.10 -11.72
C ARG A 22 3.02 11.24 -12.31
N ALA A 23 3.09 10.93 -13.61
CA ALA A 23 2.11 10.15 -14.34
C ALA A 23 2.65 8.75 -14.72
N PRO A 24 2.69 7.78 -13.79
CA PRO A 24 3.15 6.44 -14.11
C PRO A 24 2.20 5.75 -15.09
N ARG A 25 2.74 4.83 -15.86
CA ARG A 25 1.96 3.86 -16.62
C ARG A 25 1.81 2.58 -15.79
N TYR A 26 0.75 1.81 -16.06
CA TYR A 26 0.41 0.62 -15.28
C TYR A 26 0.25 -0.60 -16.18
N ASN A 27 0.81 -1.71 -15.72
CA ASN A 27 0.46 -3.05 -16.17
C ASN A 27 -0.17 -3.79 -15.00
N ALA A 28 -1.25 -4.53 -15.24
CA ALA A 28 -1.88 -5.36 -14.21
C ALA A 28 -2.04 -6.78 -14.74
N VAL A 29 -1.73 -7.76 -13.89
CA VAL A 29 -1.83 -9.19 -14.20
C VAL A 29 -2.59 -9.91 -13.10
N GLU A 30 -3.28 -10.99 -13.48
CA GLU A 30 -3.84 -11.96 -12.55
C GLU A 30 -2.77 -13.00 -12.21
N THR A 31 -2.79 -13.47 -10.97
CA THR A 31 -1.83 -14.44 -10.42
C THR A 31 -2.58 -15.51 -9.63
N ASP A 32 -1.93 -16.60 -9.29
CA ASP A 32 -2.56 -17.65 -8.49
C ASP A 32 -3.01 -17.15 -7.11
N TYR A 33 -2.27 -16.20 -6.53
CA TYR A 33 -2.57 -15.62 -5.21
C TYR A 33 -3.54 -14.43 -5.24
N GLY A 34 -3.80 -13.82 -6.40
CA GLY A 34 -4.62 -12.60 -6.46
C GLY A 34 -4.36 -11.80 -7.73
N THR A 35 -4.01 -10.54 -7.57
CA THR A 35 -3.66 -9.64 -8.67
C THR A 35 -2.40 -8.84 -8.34
N MET A 36 -1.66 -8.45 -9.36
CA MET A 36 -0.49 -7.61 -9.23
C MET A 36 -0.54 -6.46 -10.22
N TYR A 37 -0.08 -5.29 -9.83
CA TYR A 37 0.29 -4.26 -10.79
C TYR A 37 1.79 -3.98 -10.77
N ALA A 38 2.28 -3.56 -11.93
CA ALA A 38 3.57 -2.94 -12.11
C ALA A 38 3.37 -1.51 -12.62
N ALA A 39 3.62 -0.52 -11.78
CA ALA A 39 3.64 0.88 -12.18
C ALA A 39 5.05 1.23 -12.65
N TYR A 40 5.19 1.88 -13.80
CA TYR A 40 6.50 2.25 -14.32
C TYR A 40 6.55 3.68 -14.86
N ARG A 41 7.74 4.24 -14.79
CA ARG A 41 8.05 5.59 -15.27
C ARG A 41 9.48 5.67 -15.76
N PRO A 42 9.82 6.66 -16.63
CA PRO A 42 11.20 6.87 -17.04
C PRO A 42 12.13 7.04 -15.84
N ALA A 43 13.28 6.37 -15.89
CA ALA A 43 14.37 6.51 -14.95
C ALA A 43 15.59 7.17 -15.64
N GLU A 44 16.78 6.64 -15.43
CA GLU A 44 17.99 7.03 -16.13
C GLU A 44 17.93 6.59 -17.59
N GLU A 45 18.95 6.96 -18.36
CA GLU A 45 19.04 6.66 -19.77
C GLU A 45 18.75 5.18 -20.04
N ASP A 46 17.81 4.95 -20.96
CA ASP A 46 17.37 3.61 -21.39
C ASP A 46 16.84 2.69 -20.29
N SER A 47 16.25 3.26 -19.23
CA SER A 47 15.70 2.51 -18.09
C SER A 47 14.31 3.00 -17.68
N TYR A 48 13.58 2.13 -16.96
CA TYR A 48 12.37 2.45 -16.25
C TYR A 48 12.51 2.13 -14.77
N TYR A 49 11.96 2.99 -13.91
CA TYR A 49 11.71 2.69 -12.53
C TYR A 49 10.36 2.00 -12.40
N TRP A 50 10.36 0.78 -11.88
CA TRP A 50 9.20 -0.07 -11.68
C TRP A 50 8.82 -0.14 -10.21
N ARG A 51 7.51 -0.24 -9.94
CA ARG A 51 6.96 -0.48 -8.61
C ARG A 51 5.90 -1.57 -8.69
N PHE A 52 6.08 -2.62 -7.89
CA PHE A 52 5.21 -3.78 -7.84
C PHE A 52 4.38 -3.78 -6.57
N ALA A 53 3.05 -3.74 -6.69
CA ALA A 53 2.12 -3.95 -5.59
C ALA A 53 1.35 -5.24 -5.80
N GLN A 54 1.10 -5.94 -4.71
CA GLN A 54 0.40 -7.21 -4.69
C GLN A 54 -0.94 -7.07 -3.99
N PHE A 55 -1.97 -7.67 -4.54
CA PHE A 55 -3.17 -8.02 -3.82
C PHE A 55 -3.20 -9.53 -3.64
N LEU A 56 -3.15 -9.99 -2.38
CA LEU A 56 -3.20 -11.39 -2.01
C LEU A 56 -4.62 -11.69 -1.55
N PHE A 57 -5.26 -12.64 -2.21
CA PHE A 57 -6.64 -13.00 -1.94
C PHE A 57 -6.82 -13.53 -0.51
N PRO A 58 -7.90 -13.24 0.24
CA PRO A 58 -9.03 -12.40 -0.20
C PRO A 58 -8.91 -10.92 0.21
N CYS A 59 -8.01 -10.55 1.11
CA CYS A 59 -8.04 -9.24 1.76
C CYS A 59 -6.67 -8.65 2.12
N PHE A 60 -5.58 -9.17 1.57
CA PHE A 60 -4.24 -8.67 1.88
C PHE A 60 -3.67 -7.83 0.74
N THR A 61 -2.93 -6.79 1.10
CA THR A 61 -2.21 -5.95 0.14
C THR A 61 -0.75 -5.78 0.54
N MET A 62 0.13 -5.79 -0.45
CA MET A 62 1.54 -5.43 -0.26
C MET A 62 1.83 -4.16 -1.04
N ILE A 63 2.22 -3.11 -0.31
CA ILE A 63 2.47 -1.80 -0.89
C ILE A 63 3.88 -1.77 -1.48
N PRO A 64 4.09 -1.14 -2.64
CA PRO A 64 5.39 -1.08 -3.30
C PRO A 64 6.31 -0.02 -2.68
N THR A 65 6.62 -0.14 -1.39
CA THR A 65 7.56 0.74 -0.69
C THR A 65 8.95 0.13 -0.66
N GLY A 66 9.99 0.98 -0.75
CA GLY A 66 11.38 0.55 -0.72
C GLY A 66 11.83 -0.28 -1.93
N VAL A 67 12.93 -1.00 -1.76
CA VAL A 67 13.55 -1.85 -2.79
C VAL A 67 12.83 -3.18 -2.87
N LEU A 68 12.57 -3.63 -4.10
CA LEU A 68 11.91 -4.92 -4.35
C LEU A 68 12.68 -6.06 -3.66
N GLY A 69 11.93 -6.88 -2.93
CA GLY A 69 12.46 -8.03 -2.21
C GLY A 69 13.03 -7.73 -0.83
N VAL A 70 13.34 -6.47 -0.51
CA VAL A 70 13.95 -6.10 0.78
C VAL A 70 12.90 -5.79 1.84
N GLN A 71 11.92 -4.98 1.47
CA GLN A 71 10.90 -4.51 2.42
C GLN A 71 9.69 -5.44 2.45
N VAL A 72 9.21 -5.74 3.65
CA VAL A 72 7.94 -6.44 3.84
C VAL A 72 6.98 -5.52 4.58
N LEU A 73 5.96 -5.06 3.87
CA LEU A 73 4.83 -4.35 4.44
C LEU A 73 3.55 -4.95 3.87
N VAL A 74 2.84 -5.67 4.73
CA VAL A 74 1.57 -6.29 4.39
C VAL A 74 0.47 -5.61 5.17
N ARG A 75 -0.63 -5.31 4.53
CA ARG A 75 -1.86 -4.84 5.15
C ARG A 75 -2.97 -5.83 4.94
N ALA A 76 -3.74 -6.10 5.98
CA ALA A 76 -4.95 -6.89 5.89
C ALA A 76 -6.16 -6.00 6.14
N TRP A 77 -7.16 -6.15 5.27
CA TRP A 77 -8.43 -5.43 5.26
C TRP A 77 -9.53 -6.44 5.55
N VAL A 78 -9.59 -6.89 6.81
CA VAL A 78 -10.42 -8.04 7.20
C VAL A 78 -11.86 -7.59 7.41
N PRO A 79 -12.82 -8.04 6.59
CA PRO A 79 -14.22 -7.72 6.80
C PRO A 79 -14.70 -8.23 8.16
N MET A 80 -15.39 -7.40 8.91
CA MET A 80 -16.06 -7.76 10.17
C MET A 80 -17.56 -7.98 9.93
N ASP A 81 -18.16 -7.10 9.13
CA ASP A 81 -19.54 -7.15 8.65
C ASP A 81 -19.65 -6.36 7.34
N ASP A 82 -20.86 -6.03 6.92
CA ASP A 82 -21.12 -5.32 5.64
C ASP A 82 -20.65 -3.86 5.66
N GLU A 83 -20.45 -3.27 6.84
CA GLU A 83 -20.12 -1.85 7.01
C GLU A 83 -18.75 -1.62 7.69
N HIS A 84 -18.17 -2.64 8.32
CA HIS A 84 -16.95 -2.52 9.12
C HIS A 84 -15.85 -3.48 8.66
N MET A 85 -14.64 -3.00 8.79
CA MET A 85 -13.42 -3.71 8.42
C MET A 85 -12.37 -3.49 9.50
N MET A 86 -11.70 -4.56 9.91
CA MET A 86 -10.52 -4.48 10.77
C MET A 86 -9.28 -4.30 9.90
N PHE A 87 -8.57 -3.22 10.13
CA PHE A 87 -7.30 -2.94 9.47
C PHE A 87 -6.13 -3.48 10.30
N TRP A 88 -5.26 -4.25 9.64
CA TRP A 88 -4.01 -4.75 10.21
C TRP A 88 -2.83 -4.31 9.35
N SER A 89 -1.72 -3.98 10.01
CA SER A 89 -0.46 -3.66 9.33
C SER A 89 0.65 -4.53 9.90
N PHE A 90 1.35 -5.24 9.03
CA PHE A 90 2.45 -6.12 9.36
C PHE A 90 3.70 -5.63 8.65
N ALA A 91 4.78 -5.38 9.40
CA ALA A 91 6.06 -4.98 8.85
C ALA A 91 7.17 -5.84 9.43
N ALA A 92 8.18 -6.15 8.63
CA ALA A 92 9.36 -6.81 9.14
C ALA A 92 10.16 -5.88 10.05
N PRO A 93 10.76 -6.36 11.16
CA PRO A 93 11.40 -5.54 12.19
C PRO A 93 12.61 -4.72 11.70
N LYS A 94 13.23 -5.10 10.58
CA LYS A 94 14.40 -4.44 9.97
C LYS A 94 14.12 -4.04 8.52
N THR A 95 13.00 -3.42 8.31
CA THR A 95 12.71 -2.87 7.00
C THR A 95 13.59 -1.65 6.80
N LEU A 96 14.55 -1.72 5.89
CA LEU A 96 15.32 -0.56 5.46
C LEU A 96 14.36 0.42 4.83
N SER A 97 14.03 1.47 5.55
CA SER A 97 13.18 2.56 5.07
C SER A 97 13.99 3.39 4.09
N PHE A 98 13.92 3.07 2.81
CA PHE A 98 14.44 3.95 1.77
C PHE A 98 13.44 5.08 1.52
N GLY A 99 13.75 6.24 2.09
CA GLY A 99 13.26 7.52 1.56
C GLY A 99 11.76 7.75 1.58
N GLN A 100 11.05 7.39 2.64
CA GLN A 100 9.89 8.17 3.01
C GLN A 100 10.41 9.37 3.79
N GLY A 101 10.21 10.57 3.23
CA GLY A 101 10.67 11.83 3.82
C GLY A 101 9.94 12.21 5.11
N GLY A 102 10.17 11.42 6.12
CA GLY A 102 10.01 11.70 7.51
C GLY A 102 11.30 11.21 8.13
N GLY A 103 12.14 12.12 8.58
CA GLY A 103 13.41 11.77 9.19
C GLY A 103 13.19 10.64 10.19
N ALA A 104 13.96 9.56 10.05
CA ALA A 104 13.95 8.50 11.05
C ALA A 104 14.18 9.18 12.40
N PRO A 105 13.35 8.93 13.41
CA PRO A 105 13.65 9.42 14.74
C PRO A 105 15.01 8.89 15.11
N LYS A 106 15.95 9.79 15.51
CA LYS A 106 17.24 9.38 16.05
C LYS A 106 16.96 8.40 17.17
N GLN A 107 17.41 7.19 17.00
CA GLN A 107 17.17 6.08 17.89
C GLN A 107 17.93 6.35 19.21
N ASP A 108 17.21 6.75 20.24
CA ASP A 108 17.64 6.53 21.60
C ASP A 108 17.42 5.05 21.92
N SER A 109 18.49 4.32 22.20
CA SER A 109 18.64 2.87 22.10
C SER A 109 17.90 2.04 23.16
N GLU A 110 16.96 2.57 23.92
CA GLU A 110 16.38 1.87 25.07
C GLU A 110 14.86 1.60 25.04
N LYS A 111 14.15 1.99 23.99
CA LYS A 111 12.73 1.64 23.86
C LYS A 111 12.48 0.98 22.52
N PRO A 112 11.73 -0.17 22.46
CA PRO A 112 11.31 -0.73 21.19
C PRO A 112 10.42 0.31 20.50
N VAL A 113 10.97 0.96 19.47
CA VAL A 113 10.24 1.91 18.65
C VAL A 113 9.17 1.09 17.92
N ARG A 114 7.92 1.23 18.34
CA ARG A 114 6.77 0.90 17.48
C ARG A 114 6.80 1.93 16.35
N VAL A 115 7.50 1.60 15.29
CA VAL A 115 7.43 2.37 14.05
C VAL A 115 6.11 1.96 13.40
N ASP A 116 5.06 2.68 13.72
CA ASP A 116 3.94 2.77 12.80
C ASP A 116 4.36 3.79 11.73
N PRO A 117 4.71 3.34 10.51
CA PRO A 117 5.14 4.25 9.45
C PRO A 117 4.02 5.18 8.98
N ALA A 118 2.82 5.03 9.51
CA ALA A 118 1.63 5.76 9.12
C ALA A 118 1.12 6.77 10.17
N GLY A 119 1.83 6.93 11.27
CA GLY A 119 1.45 7.75 12.40
C GLY A 119 0.81 6.94 13.52
N ALA A 120 0.98 7.39 14.76
CA ALA A 120 0.38 6.74 15.90
C ALA A 120 -1.15 6.95 15.87
N PHE A 121 -1.90 5.85 15.98
CA PHE A 121 -3.33 5.92 16.20
C PHE A 121 -3.61 6.21 17.65
N GLU A 122 -4.50 7.16 17.91
CA GLU A 122 -5.16 7.30 19.19
C GLU A 122 -6.47 6.55 19.16
N TYR A 123 -6.73 5.77 20.21
CA TYR A 123 -7.90 4.91 20.27
C TYR A 123 -8.89 5.42 21.30
N LEU A 124 -10.16 5.26 21.00
CA LEU A 124 -11.24 5.42 21.98
C LEU A 124 -11.10 4.37 23.08
N PRO A 125 -11.67 4.62 24.28
CA PRO A 125 -11.70 3.64 25.35
C PRO A 125 -12.25 2.30 24.85
N ALA A 126 -11.62 1.21 25.27
CA ALA A 126 -12.07 -0.14 24.91
C ALA A 126 -13.45 -0.42 25.50
N THR A 127 -14.29 -1.11 24.74
CA THR A 127 -15.60 -1.59 25.16
C THR A 127 -15.66 -3.11 25.07
N SER A 128 -16.70 -3.71 25.62
CA SER A 128 -16.91 -5.17 25.58
C SER A 128 -17.72 -5.66 24.39
N ASP A 129 -18.16 -4.74 23.53
CA ASP A 129 -18.90 -5.07 22.31
C ASP A 129 -17.99 -5.64 21.20
N TRP A 130 -18.60 -6.05 20.07
CA TRP A 130 -17.94 -6.61 18.90
C TRP A 130 -16.82 -5.71 18.35
N TYR A 131 -17.00 -4.38 18.39
CA TYR A 131 -16.02 -3.40 17.93
C TYR A 131 -14.97 -3.06 19.00
N GLY A 132 -15.18 -3.40 20.20
CA GLY A 132 -14.49 -3.32 21.48
C GLY A 132 -13.23 -2.49 21.57
N LYS A 133 -12.20 -2.90 20.85
CA LYS A 133 -10.88 -2.25 20.83
C LYS A 133 -10.62 -1.67 19.44
N TRP A 134 -9.59 -0.86 19.35
CA TRP A 134 -9.02 -0.39 18.09
C TRP A 134 -9.90 0.61 17.31
N ARG A 135 -10.93 1.19 17.92
CA ARG A 135 -11.67 2.31 17.32
C ARG A 135 -10.84 3.57 17.47
N ILE A 136 -10.48 4.20 16.36
CA ILE A 136 -9.67 5.41 16.40
C ILE A 136 -10.50 6.63 16.81
N THR A 137 -9.83 7.63 17.41
CA THR A 137 -10.48 8.87 17.86
C THR A 137 -11.03 9.69 16.71
N GLN A 138 -10.29 9.76 15.58
CA GLN A 138 -10.75 10.46 14.37
C GLN A 138 -11.83 9.65 13.68
N ASN A 139 -12.99 10.24 13.47
CA ASN A 139 -14.13 9.60 12.82
C ASN A 139 -15.07 10.63 12.20
N LEU A 140 -16.08 10.17 11.48
CA LEU A 140 -17.06 11.02 10.80
C LEU A 140 -17.82 11.96 11.73
N ARG A 141 -18.04 11.58 13.02
CA ARG A 141 -18.81 12.38 13.99
C ARG A 141 -18.06 13.61 14.47
N ASN A 142 -16.74 13.61 14.39
CA ASN A 142 -15.89 14.73 14.83
C ASN A 142 -15.12 15.36 13.66
N ASP A 143 -15.63 15.19 12.43
CA ASP A 143 -15.01 15.71 11.20
C ASP A 143 -13.53 15.28 11.10
N PHE A 144 -13.21 14.06 11.53
CA PHE A 144 -11.86 13.47 11.55
C PHE A 144 -10.82 14.34 12.27
N LEU A 145 -11.24 15.21 13.16
CA LEU A 145 -10.40 16.19 13.88
C LEU A 145 -9.56 17.06 12.93
N ILE A 146 -10.15 17.52 11.82
CA ILE A 146 -9.45 18.36 10.85
C ILE A 146 -8.96 19.66 11.50
N ASP A 147 -7.65 19.89 11.47
CA ASP A 147 -7.04 21.18 11.79
C ASP A 147 -7.15 22.12 10.60
N ARG A 148 -8.15 23.00 10.63
CA ARG A 148 -8.41 23.95 9.54
C ARG A 148 -7.33 25.04 9.42
N ASP A 149 -6.63 25.35 10.49
CA ASP A 149 -5.54 26.33 10.44
C ASP A 149 -4.27 25.72 9.86
N LEU A 150 -3.96 24.46 10.18
CA LEU A 150 -2.92 23.71 9.49
C LEU A 150 -3.22 23.59 7.99
N GLN A 151 -4.46 23.30 7.62
CA GLN A 151 -4.92 23.22 6.24
C GLN A 151 -4.73 24.56 5.49
N LYS A 152 -5.07 25.69 6.13
CA LYS A 152 -4.86 27.02 5.54
C LYS A 152 -3.38 27.35 5.33
N ARG A 153 -2.51 26.98 6.27
CA ARG A 153 -1.07 27.19 6.14
C ARG A 153 -0.43 26.27 5.10
N ASN A 154 -1.06 25.14 4.80
CA ASN A 154 -0.56 24.11 3.86
C ASN A 154 0.86 23.63 4.20
N GLU A 155 1.12 23.38 5.48
CA GLU A 155 2.44 23.02 6.00
C GLU A 155 2.54 21.52 6.28
N GLY A 156 3.70 20.93 5.89
CA GLY A 156 4.00 19.53 6.15
C GLY A 156 3.12 18.54 5.40
N THR A 157 3.13 17.28 5.84
CA THR A 157 2.40 16.19 5.18
C THR A 157 0.88 16.23 5.42
N ALA A 158 0.45 16.88 6.49
CA ALA A 158 -0.96 17.06 6.83
C ALA A 158 -1.55 18.40 6.32
N GLY A 159 -0.72 19.29 5.79
CA GLY A 159 -1.15 20.65 5.43
C GLY A 159 -2.27 20.70 4.41
N TYR A 160 -2.28 19.81 3.44
CA TYR A 160 -3.33 19.77 2.42
C TYR A 160 -4.69 19.34 2.99
N THR A 161 -4.71 18.36 3.88
CA THR A 161 -5.94 17.78 4.43
C THR A 161 -6.32 18.34 5.79
N GLY A 162 -5.36 18.85 6.57
CA GLY A 162 -5.52 19.20 7.98
C GLY A 162 -5.62 17.97 8.89
N ILE A 163 -5.43 16.75 8.37
CA ILE A 163 -5.52 15.50 9.13
C ILE A 163 -4.13 14.92 9.30
N GLN A 164 -3.72 14.68 10.55
CA GLN A 164 -2.46 14.01 10.86
C GLN A 164 -2.57 12.51 10.56
N GLY A 165 -1.50 11.96 9.94
CA GLY A 165 -1.40 10.55 9.62
C GLY A 165 -2.00 10.18 8.25
N ILE A 166 -1.23 9.42 7.49
CA ILE A 166 -1.63 8.97 6.13
C ILE A 166 -2.87 8.08 6.17
N HIS A 167 -2.93 7.14 7.12
CA HIS A 167 -4.09 6.24 7.23
C HIS A 167 -5.36 6.98 7.65
N GLN A 168 -5.23 7.97 8.55
CA GLN A 168 -6.36 8.79 8.96
C GLN A 168 -6.89 9.64 7.79
N GLN A 169 -6.00 10.12 6.92
CA GLN A 169 -6.42 10.81 5.69
C GLN A 169 -7.16 9.88 4.74
N ASP A 170 -6.62 8.68 4.49
CA ASP A 170 -7.25 7.67 3.64
C ASP A 170 -8.60 7.22 4.21
N GLN A 171 -8.66 7.01 5.54
CA GLN A 171 -9.90 6.66 6.23
C GLN A 171 -10.97 7.75 6.09
N ALA A 172 -10.60 9.01 6.31
CA ALA A 172 -11.53 10.12 6.19
C ALA A 172 -12.16 10.18 4.79
N LEU A 173 -11.38 9.95 3.74
CA LEU A 173 -11.87 9.91 2.37
C LEU A 173 -12.80 8.72 2.12
N THR A 174 -12.45 7.54 2.62
CA THR A 174 -13.25 6.32 2.39
C THR A 174 -14.54 6.32 3.20
N GLU A 175 -14.51 6.70 4.47
CA GLU A 175 -15.71 6.77 5.33
C GLU A 175 -16.67 7.87 4.88
N ALA A 176 -16.16 9.01 4.38
CA ALA A 176 -17.00 10.08 3.84
C ALA A 176 -17.83 9.68 2.63
N MET A 177 -17.50 8.58 1.95
CA MET A 177 -18.30 8.04 0.86
C MET A 177 -19.53 7.23 1.34
N GLY A 178 -19.69 7.06 2.63
CA GLY A 178 -20.75 6.28 3.28
C GLY A 178 -20.39 4.80 3.49
N PRO A 179 -21.17 4.08 4.29
CA PRO A 179 -20.86 2.69 4.67
C PRO A 179 -20.86 1.74 3.46
N ILE A 180 -21.75 1.95 2.50
CA ILE A 180 -21.77 1.20 1.24
C ILE A 180 -21.73 2.20 0.08
N LEU A 181 -20.62 2.16 -0.65
CA LEU A 181 -20.41 3.06 -1.79
C LEU A 181 -21.39 2.76 -2.94
N ASP A 182 -22.08 3.79 -3.40
CA ASP A 182 -22.86 3.72 -4.66
C ASP A 182 -21.91 3.69 -5.87
N ARG A 183 -21.62 2.50 -6.36
CA ARG A 183 -20.70 2.28 -7.47
C ARG A 183 -21.24 2.73 -8.82
N THR A 184 -22.51 3.07 -8.93
CA THR A 184 -23.08 3.62 -10.18
C THR A 184 -22.51 5.03 -10.48
N ARG A 185 -22.04 5.71 -9.44
CA ARG A 185 -21.41 7.03 -9.52
C ARG A 185 -19.90 6.99 -9.73
N GLU A 186 -19.30 5.81 -9.66
CA GLU A 186 -17.85 5.63 -9.77
C GLU A 186 -17.38 5.85 -11.23
N ARG A 187 -16.22 6.45 -11.37
CA ARG A 187 -15.57 6.70 -12.67
C ARG A 187 -14.15 6.15 -12.63
N LEU A 188 -13.99 4.92 -13.13
CA LEU A 188 -12.70 4.24 -13.17
C LEU A 188 -11.97 4.54 -14.49
N GLY A 189 -10.68 4.85 -14.38
CA GLY A 189 -9.80 5.10 -15.52
C GLY A 189 -8.80 3.96 -15.77
N THR A 190 -7.86 4.18 -16.68
CA THR A 190 -6.81 3.20 -17.01
C THR A 190 -5.87 2.91 -15.84
N GLY A 191 -5.68 3.87 -14.94
CA GLY A 191 -4.91 3.68 -13.70
C GLY A 191 -5.55 2.71 -12.70
N ASP A 192 -6.86 2.47 -12.83
CA ASP A 192 -7.64 1.61 -11.93
C ASP A 192 -7.76 0.17 -12.44
N THR A 193 -7.01 -0.20 -13.45
CA THR A 193 -7.09 -1.54 -14.07
C THR A 193 -6.95 -2.67 -13.06
N MET A 194 -6.04 -2.54 -12.08
CA MET A 194 -5.90 -3.54 -11.02
C MET A 194 -7.12 -3.58 -10.11
N VAL A 195 -7.71 -2.44 -9.76
CA VAL A 195 -8.93 -2.36 -8.94
C VAL A 195 -10.08 -3.11 -9.63
N ILE A 196 -10.27 -2.88 -10.93
CA ILE A 196 -11.29 -3.55 -11.75
C ILE A 196 -11.07 -5.07 -11.74
N ARG A 197 -9.85 -5.54 -11.96
CA ARG A 197 -9.50 -6.97 -11.97
C ARG A 197 -9.70 -7.60 -10.60
N THR A 198 -9.21 -6.96 -9.54
CA THR A 198 -9.35 -7.44 -8.16
C THR A 198 -10.82 -7.59 -7.77
N ARG A 199 -11.65 -6.58 -8.04
CA ARG A 199 -13.10 -6.65 -7.76
C ARG A 199 -13.78 -7.75 -8.53
N ARG A 200 -13.49 -7.91 -9.81
CA ARG A 200 -14.03 -8.99 -10.64
C ARG A 200 -13.65 -10.36 -10.08
N ARG A 201 -12.39 -10.53 -9.71
CA ARG A 201 -11.90 -11.78 -9.13
C ARG A 201 -12.59 -12.12 -7.80
N LEU A 202 -12.71 -11.16 -6.89
CA LEU A 202 -13.43 -11.34 -5.62
C LEU A 202 -14.90 -11.72 -5.86
N LEU A 203 -15.59 -11.01 -6.76
CA LEU A 203 -16.97 -11.27 -7.08
C LEU A 203 -17.18 -12.65 -7.72
N ASN A 204 -16.29 -13.06 -8.63
CA ASN A 204 -16.33 -14.37 -9.26
C ASN A 204 -16.09 -15.49 -8.23
N ALA A 205 -15.10 -15.33 -7.35
CA ALA A 205 -14.83 -16.29 -6.29
C ALA A 205 -16.00 -16.43 -5.30
N ALA A 206 -16.61 -15.31 -4.91
CA ALA A 206 -17.79 -15.33 -4.04
C ALA A 206 -18.99 -16.05 -4.70
N LYS A 207 -19.20 -15.84 -5.99
CA LYS A 207 -20.24 -16.55 -6.76
C LYS A 207 -19.93 -18.04 -6.90
N ALA A 208 -18.69 -18.41 -7.24
CA ALA A 208 -18.28 -19.81 -7.37
C ALA A 208 -18.43 -20.57 -6.04
N LEU A 209 -18.03 -19.95 -4.94
CA LEU A 209 -18.22 -20.53 -3.61
C LEU A 209 -19.70 -20.70 -3.28
N ARG A 210 -20.53 -19.69 -3.51
CA ARG A 210 -21.98 -19.74 -3.23
C ARG A 210 -22.72 -20.78 -4.09
N ASP A 211 -22.45 -20.80 -5.40
CA ASP A 211 -23.24 -21.53 -6.37
C ASP A 211 -22.74 -22.96 -6.62
N GLN A 212 -21.44 -23.20 -6.38
CA GLN A 212 -20.75 -24.45 -6.73
C GLN A 212 -19.97 -25.06 -5.55
N GLY A 213 -19.83 -24.34 -4.43
CA GLY A 213 -18.98 -24.75 -3.30
C GLY A 213 -17.49 -24.70 -3.63
N GLU A 214 -17.10 -23.99 -4.70
CA GLU A 214 -15.71 -23.91 -5.13
C GLU A 214 -14.91 -22.99 -4.20
N VAL A 215 -13.90 -23.56 -3.56
CA VAL A 215 -13.00 -22.83 -2.67
C VAL A 215 -11.89 -22.16 -3.50
N PRO A 216 -11.57 -20.89 -3.24
CA PRO A 216 -10.50 -20.21 -3.97
C PRO A 216 -9.14 -20.92 -3.83
N TYR A 217 -8.42 -21.07 -4.92
CA TYR A 217 -7.13 -21.79 -5.01
C TYR A 217 -6.15 -21.49 -3.86
N PRO A 218 -5.91 -20.23 -3.44
CA PRO A 218 -4.95 -19.93 -2.37
C PRO A 218 -5.29 -20.51 -0.99
N VAL A 219 -6.53 -20.94 -0.76
CA VAL A 219 -6.93 -21.53 0.54
C VAL A 219 -6.22 -22.85 0.79
N ASP A 220 -6.12 -23.69 -0.25
CA ASP A 220 -5.45 -24.98 -0.19
C ASP A 220 -3.98 -24.91 -0.61
N HIS A 221 -3.53 -23.75 -1.11
CA HIS A 221 -2.18 -23.50 -1.62
C HIS A 221 -1.54 -22.27 -0.98
N PRO A 222 -1.29 -22.26 0.35
CA PRO A 222 -0.79 -21.06 1.05
C PRO A 222 0.62 -20.63 0.60
N GLU A 223 1.40 -21.50 -0.02
CA GLU A 223 2.72 -21.21 -0.59
C GLU A 223 2.69 -20.11 -1.67
N VAL A 224 1.54 -19.90 -2.34
CA VAL A 224 1.42 -18.84 -3.35
C VAL A 224 1.48 -17.44 -2.74
N TYR A 225 1.25 -17.31 -1.43
CA TYR A 225 1.35 -16.04 -0.71
C TYR A 225 2.78 -15.60 -0.39
N GLU A 226 3.76 -16.42 -0.67
CA GLU A 226 5.18 -16.11 -0.47
C GLU A 226 5.67 -15.07 -1.47
N GLN A 227 5.17 -13.85 -1.36
CA GLN A 227 5.41 -12.75 -2.28
C GLN A 227 6.19 -11.60 -1.63
N ARG A 228 6.73 -10.72 -2.49
CA ARG A 228 7.38 -9.46 -2.14
C ARG A 228 6.84 -8.33 -3.02
N SER A 229 6.94 -7.13 -2.50
CA SER A 229 6.63 -5.88 -3.20
C SER A 229 7.81 -4.92 -3.11
N GLY A 230 7.78 -3.83 -3.86
CA GLY A 230 8.82 -2.81 -3.85
C GLY A 230 9.11 -2.24 -5.23
N GLY A 231 10.20 -1.49 -5.33
CA GLY A 231 10.65 -0.83 -6.56
C GLY A 231 12.02 -1.30 -7.01
N ILE A 232 12.26 -1.22 -8.33
CA ILE A 232 13.53 -1.56 -8.98
C ILE A 232 13.68 -0.78 -10.28
N VAL A 233 14.90 -0.48 -10.68
CA VAL A 233 15.22 0.04 -12.01
C VAL A 233 15.56 -1.13 -12.94
N LEU A 234 14.93 -1.16 -14.12
CA LEU A 234 15.20 -2.15 -15.17
C LEU A 234 15.49 -1.45 -16.51
N LYS A 235 16.32 -2.05 -17.34
CA LYS A 235 16.49 -1.65 -18.73
C LYS A 235 15.16 -1.74 -19.46
N ARG A 236 14.95 -0.87 -20.46
CA ARG A 236 13.69 -0.81 -21.23
C ARG A 236 13.38 -2.06 -22.03
N ASP A 237 14.41 -2.77 -22.46
CA ASP A 237 14.32 -4.01 -23.23
C ASP A 237 14.02 -5.25 -22.36
N GLN A 238 14.17 -5.16 -21.05
CA GLN A 238 13.89 -6.26 -20.13
C GLN A 238 12.38 -6.46 -19.95
N ASN A 239 11.94 -7.71 -20.07
CA ASN A 239 10.58 -8.06 -19.67
C ASN A 239 10.49 -8.03 -18.14
N TRP A 240 9.73 -7.06 -17.64
CA TRP A 240 9.61 -6.81 -16.19
C TRP A 240 9.08 -8.02 -15.41
N LEU A 241 8.20 -8.83 -16.01
CA LEU A 241 7.57 -9.95 -15.32
C LEU A 241 8.58 -11.09 -15.06
N THR A 242 9.38 -11.44 -16.07
CA THR A 242 10.40 -12.50 -15.94
C THR A 242 11.65 -11.99 -15.22
N ALA A 243 12.11 -10.78 -15.50
CA ALA A 243 13.31 -10.22 -14.88
C ALA A 243 13.19 -10.04 -13.36
N THR A 244 11.96 -9.89 -12.84
CA THR A 244 11.73 -9.68 -11.41
C THR A 244 11.10 -10.89 -10.71
N GLU A 245 10.88 -12.00 -11.38
CA GLU A 245 10.15 -13.14 -10.82
C GLU A 245 10.77 -13.62 -9.51
N HIS A 246 12.07 -13.86 -9.49
CA HIS A 246 12.80 -14.34 -8.31
C HIS A 246 12.82 -13.29 -7.18
N LEU A 247 12.87 -11.98 -7.50
CA LEU A 247 12.88 -10.91 -6.52
C LEU A 247 11.50 -10.68 -5.88
N ARG A 248 10.44 -11.08 -6.58
CA ARG A 248 9.07 -11.00 -6.06
C ARG A 248 8.68 -12.19 -5.17
N LYS A 249 9.51 -13.24 -5.13
CA LYS A 249 9.32 -14.37 -4.22
C LYS A 249 9.81 -14.04 -2.81
N ALA A 250 9.17 -14.59 -1.79
CA ALA A 250 9.66 -14.55 -0.42
C ALA A 250 10.98 -15.35 -0.31
N PHE A 251 11.73 -15.05 0.75
CA PHE A 251 12.96 -15.78 1.10
C PHE A 251 14.14 -15.65 0.12
N VAL A 252 14.14 -14.63 -0.75
CA VAL A 252 15.34 -14.27 -1.54
C VAL A 252 16.47 -13.87 -0.58
N LYS A 253 17.67 -14.37 -0.79
CA LYS A 253 18.83 -14.04 0.03
C LYS A 253 19.18 -12.56 -0.12
N HIS A 254 19.52 -11.93 0.99
CA HIS A 254 19.85 -10.50 1.03
C HIS A 254 20.99 -10.10 0.08
N GLU A 255 21.98 -10.97 -0.05
CA GLU A 255 23.13 -10.80 -0.95
C GLU A 255 22.73 -10.67 -2.42
N GLU A 256 21.72 -11.43 -2.84
CA GLU A 256 21.18 -11.36 -4.21
C GLU A 256 20.47 -10.03 -4.47
N LEU A 257 19.86 -9.43 -3.43
CA LEU A 257 19.17 -8.15 -3.53
C LEU A 257 20.12 -6.96 -3.64
N LEU A 258 21.32 -7.07 -3.07
CA LEU A 258 22.33 -6.00 -3.12
C LEU A 258 22.88 -5.76 -4.53
N ALA A 259 22.83 -6.77 -5.41
CA ALA A 259 23.26 -6.66 -6.80
C ALA A 259 22.37 -5.73 -7.66
N TYR A 260 21.19 -5.36 -7.15
CA TYR A 260 20.21 -4.53 -7.85
C TYR A 260 20.05 -3.11 -7.25
N ARG A 261 21.02 -2.69 -6.44
CA ARG A 261 21.10 -1.33 -5.89
C ARG A 261 21.74 -0.35 -6.83
#